data_edc542864e5a977bb2b4144ce7de2e9b
#
_entry.id   edc542864e5a977bb2b4144ce7de2e9b
#
_cell.length_a   1.000
_cell.length_b   1.000
_cell.length_c   1.000
_cell.angle_alpha   90.00
_cell.angle_beta   90.00
_cell.angle_gamma   90.00
#
_symmetry.space_group_name_H-M   'P 1'
#
loop_
_entity.id
_entity.type
_entity.pdbx_description
1 polymer ?
#
loop_
_entity_poly.entity_id
_entity_poly.type
_entity_poly.pdbx_seq_one_letter_code
_entity_poly.pdbx_strand_id
1 'polypeptide(L)'
;DGALHGRNYYTRFVEKTAPDTLVLTLACGKFRFNDLDLGTLGGLPRILDMGQCNDAYSAVKVASALAEAFGVGINDLPLTLVLSWYEQKAVCVLLSLLSLGVKNIYLGPTLPAFVAPEVFDVLVSQFGLRPITNPDNDLAAIGA
;
A
#
# COMPACT_ATOMS: atom_id res chain seq x y z
N ASP A 1 20.20 12.73 -2.07
CA ASP A 1 19.10 12.82 -1.12
C ASP A 1 18.08 11.66 -1.21
N GLY A 2 18.56 10.47 -1.58
CA GLY A 2 17.72 9.29 -1.80
C GLY A 2 16.91 8.85 -0.58
N ALA A 3 17.43 9.04 0.64
CA ALA A 3 16.73 8.71 1.87
C ALA A 3 15.54 9.66 2.14
N LEU A 4 15.62 10.90 1.68
CA LEU A 4 14.57 11.90 1.78
C LEU A 4 13.53 11.75 0.65
N HIS A 5 13.92 11.26 -0.51
CA HIS A 5 12.99 10.99 -1.61
C HIS A 5 11.92 9.96 -1.22
N GLY A 6 12.30 8.86 -0.58
CA GLY A 6 11.34 7.86 -0.13
C GLY A 6 10.39 8.37 0.95
N ARG A 7 10.85 9.22 1.84
CA ARG A 7 10.00 9.90 2.84
C ARG A 7 8.99 10.82 2.21
N ASN A 8 9.46 11.67 1.30
CA ASN A 8 8.59 12.63 0.61
C ASN A 8 7.57 11.93 -0.31
N TYR A 9 7.89 10.77 -0.86
CA TYR A 9 6.96 10.03 -1.70
C TYR A 9 5.68 9.69 -0.94
N TYR A 10 5.79 8.99 0.20
CA TYR A 10 4.60 8.51 0.93
C TYR A 10 3.76 9.64 1.51
N THR A 11 4.40 10.66 2.06
CA THR A 11 3.70 11.86 2.54
C THR A 11 2.92 12.51 1.40
N ARG A 12 3.59 12.80 0.29
CA ARG A 12 2.94 13.41 -0.88
C ARG A 12 1.88 12.52 -1.53
N PHE A 13 2.11 11.22 -1.55
CA PHE A 13 1.12 10.28 -2.06
C PHE A 13 -0.17 10.36 -1.24
N VAL A 14 -0.05 10.32 0.09
CA VAL A 14 -1.21 10.39 0.99
C VAL A 14 -1.89 11.77 0.94
N GLU A 15 -1.12 12.86 0.92
CA GLU A 15 -1.66 14.23 0.80
C GLU A 15 -2.48 14.44 -0.48
N LYS A 16 -2.11 13.77 -1.56
CA LYS A 16 -2.72 13.93 -2.88
C LYS A 16 -3.84 12.94 -3.18
N THR A 17 -4.15 12.04 -2.25
CA THR A 17 -5.29 11.12 -2.43
C THR A 17 -6.60 11.90 -2.55
N ALA A 18 -7.51 11.40 -3.37
CA ALA A 18 -8.82 12.00 -3.56
C ALA A 18 -9.58 12.17 -2.23
N PRO A 19 -10.47 13.18 -2.10
CA PRO A 19 -11.17 13.47 -0.85
C PRO A 19 -12.04 12.32 -0.33
N ASP A 20 -12.42 11.40 -1.19
CA ASP A 20 -13.22 10.21 -0.91
C ASP A 20 -12.37 8.94 -0.66
N THR A 21 -11.05 9.10 -0.56
CA THR A 21 -10.13 7.99 -0.28
C THR A 21 -9.88 7.82 1.22
N LEU A 22 -10.02 6.59 1.71
CA LEU A 22 -9.57 6.18 3.04
C LEU A 22 -8.17 5.58 2.95
N VAL A 23 -7.28 5.97 3.86
CA VAL A 23 -5.91 5.47 3.95
C VAL A 23 -5.79 4.59 5.18
N LEU A 24 -5.68 3.29 4.97
CA LEU A 24 -5.34 2.34 6.04
C LEU A 24 -3.82 2.24 6.13
N THR A 25 -3.25 2.62 7.26
CA THR A 25 -1.81 2.58 7.46
C THR A 25 -1.42 1.71 8.64
N LEU A 26 -0.24 1.12 8.59
CA LEU A 26 0.26 0.28 9.68
C LEU A 26 1.80 0.28 9.74
N ALA A 27 2.33 -0.24 10.82
CA ALA A 27 3.76 -0.41 11.05
C ALA A 27 4.56 0.91 11.01
N CYS A 28 5.83 0.85 10.62
CA CYS A 28 6.72 2.01 10.63
C CYS A 28 6.37 3.07 9.57
N GLY A 29 5.71 2.69 8.50
CA GLY A 29 5.32 3.59 7.40
C GLY A 29 4.43 4.73 7.86
N LYS A 30 3.54 4.47 8.80
CA LYS A 30 2.59 5.45 9.33
C LYS A 30 3.23 6.71 9.91
N PHE A 31 4.41 6.60 10.51
CA PHE A 31 5.11 7.72 11.13
C PHE A 31 5.62 8.77 10.15
N ARG A 32 5.39 8.58 8.85
CA ARG A 32 5.70 9.57 7.82
C ARG A 32 4.58 10.55 7.57
N PHE A 33 3.35 10.19 7.94
CA PHE A 33 2.16 10.96 7.60
C PHE A 33 1.01 10.82 8.60
N ASN A 34 1.20 10.15 9.74
CA ASN A 34 0.16 10.01 10.75
C ASN A 34 -0.17 11.33 11.49
N ASP A 35 0.63 12.35 11.29
CA ASP A 35 0.41 13.72 11.79
C ASP A 35 -0.38 14.60 10.80
N LEU A 36 -0.66 14.10 9.58
CA LEU A 36 -1.47 14.81 8.62
C LEU A 36 -2.96 14.77 9.02
N ASP A 37 -3.61 15.91 8.91
CA ASP A 37 -5.06 16.01 9.02
C ASP A 37 -5.68 16.10 7.61
N LEU A 38 -6.23 15.00 7.14
CA LEU A 38 -6.94 14.93 5.85
C LEU A 38 -8.47 15.09 6.04
N GLY A 39 -8.91 15.37 7.27
CA GLY A 39 -10.34 15.45 7.58
C GLY A 39 -11.00 14.08 7.74
N THR A 40 -12.30 14.04 7.53
CA THR A 40 -13.12 12.84 7.76
C THR A 40 -13.93 12.46 6.51
N LEU A 41 -14.21 11.16 6.39
CA LEU A 41 -15.12 10.61 5.39
C LEU A 41 -16.16 9.71 6.09
N GLY A 42 -17.43 10.03 5.95
CA GLY A 42 -18.51 9.28 6.62
C GLY A 42 -18.42 9.28 8.15
N GLY A 43 -17.80 10.30 8.77
CA GLY A 43 -17.59 10.38 10.22
C GLY A 43 -16.33 9.66 10.71
N LEU A 44 -15.57 9.02 9.83
CA LEU A 44 -14.29 8.38 10.15
C LEU A 44 -13.12 9.28 9.71
N PRO A 45 -12.01 9.33 10.46
CA PRO A 45 -10.78 9.96 9.98
C PRO A 45 -10.34 9.32 8.66
N ARG A 46 -9.85 10.12 7.71
CA ARG A 46 -9.38 9.58 6.43
C ARG A 46 -8.08 8.79 6.56
N ILE A 47 -7.31 8.99 7.61
CA ILE A 47 -6.16 8.16 7.96
C ILE A 47 -6.53 7.29 9.15
N LEU A 48 -6.50 5.98 8.97
CA LEU A 48 -6.80 4.98 9.99
C LEU A 48 -5.55 4.17 10.31
N ASP A 49 -5.07 4.29 11.54
CA ASP A 49 -3.94 3.51 12.04
C ASP A 49 -4.39 2.10 12.41
N MET A 50 -3.94 1.12 11.65
CA MET A 50 -4.26 -0.30 11.85
C MET A 50 -3.33 -0.99 12.86
N GLY A 51 -2.28 -0.32 13.34
CA GLY A 51 -1.36 -0.84 14.36
C GLY A 51 0.01 -1.24 13.83
N GLN A 52 0.50 -2.40 14.24
CA GLN A 52 1.85 -2.89 13.97
C GLN A 52 1.93 -3.73 12.68
N CYS A 53 3.13 -4.25 12.36
CA CYS A 53 3.34 -5.06 11.14
C CYS A 53 2.44 -6.31 11.06
N ASN A 54 2.19 -6.98 12.19
CA ASN A 54 1.32 -8.15 12.26
C ASN A 54 -0.17 -7.79 12.09
N ASP A 55 -0.54 -6.53 12.25
CA ASP A 55 -1.91 -6.04 12.00
C ASP A 55 -2.21 -5.91 10.49
N ALA A 56 -1.25 -6.25 9.62
CA ALA A 56 -1.53 -6.50 8.20
C ALA A 56 -2.67 -7.52 8.01
N TYR A 57 -2.77 -8.49 8.93
CA TYR A 57 -3.89 -9.41 8.98
C TYR A 57 -5.23 -8.68 9.14
N SER A 58 -5.32 -7.72 10.04
CA SER A 58 -6.53 -6.93 10.27
C SER A 58 -6.90 -6.10 9.03
N ALA A 59 -5.92 -5.52 8.35
CA ALA A 59 -6.14 -4.79 7.10
C ALA A 59 -6.72 -5.70 6.01
N VAL A 60 -6.19 -6.92 5.86
CA VAL A 60 -6.74 -7.92 4.93
C VAL A 60 -8.16 -8.32 5.31
N LYS A 61 -8.45 -8.49 6.61
CA LYS A 61 -9.81 -8.79 7.08
C LYS A 61 -10.80 -7.67 6.78
N VAL A 62 -10.39 -6.41 6.93
CA VAL A 62 -11.21 -5.25 6.55
C VAL A 62 -11.49 -5.25 5.06
N ALA A 63 -10.46 -5.45 4.21
CA ALA A 63 -10.64 -5.54 2.77
C ALA A 63 -11.57 -6.70 2.36
N SER A 64 -11.42 -7.86 2.99
CA SER A 64 -12.30 -9.01 2.74
C SER A 64 -13.75 -8.75 3.14
N ALA A 65 -13.96 -8.12 4.30
CA ALA A 65 -15.31 -7.77 4.76
C ALA A 65 -15.98 -6.72 3.85
N LEU A 66 -15.21 -5.76 3.34
CA LEU A 66 -15.71 -4.80 2.35
C LEU A 66 -16.08 -5.50 1.03
N ALA A 67 -15.24 -6.40 0.54
CA ALA A 67 -15.52 -7.17 -0.68
C ALA A 67 -16.82 -7.98 -0.52
N GLU A 68 -17.01 -8.65 0.62
CA GLU A 68 -18.22 -9.38 0.95
C GLU A 68 -19.45 -8.46 1.01
N ALA A 69 -19.33 -7.31 1.69
CA ALA A 69 -20.42 -6.35 1.83
C ALA A 69 -20.87 -5.76 0.48
N PHE A 70 -19.95 -5.58 -0.46
CA PHE A 70 -20.25 -5.13 -1.82
C PHE A 70 -20.57 -6.26 -2.79
N GLY A 71 -20.42 -7.52 -2.40
CA GLY A 71 -20.67 -8.69 -3.25
C GLY A 71 -19.68 -8.83 -4.41
N VAL A 72 -18.43 -8.43 -4.20
CA VAL A 72 -17.35 -8.44 -5.20
C VAL A 72 -16.12 -9.18 -4.70
N GLY A 73 -15.19 -9.47 -5.58
CA GLY A 73 -13.87 -9.99 -5.20
C GLY A 73 -12.97 -8.89 -4.60
N ILE A 74 -11.99 -9.30 -3.80
CA ILE A 74 -11.05 -8.35 -3.19
C ILE A 74 -10.29 -7.50 -4.23
N ASN A 75 -10.03 -8.06 -5.40
CA ASN A 75 -9.36 -7.37 -6.49
C ASN A 75 -10.29 -6.47 -7.34
N ASP A 76 -11.59 -6.55 -7.10
CA ASP A 76 -12.60 -5.70 -7.76
C ASP A 76 -12.94 -4.47 -6.90
N LEU A 77 -12.42 -4.43 -5.67
CA LEU A 77 -12.46 -3.22 -4.84
C LEU A 77 -11.50 -2.16 -5.41
N PRO A 78 -11.82 -0.88 -5.26
CA PRO A 78 -10.88 0.21 -5.53
C PRO A 78 -9.77 0.25 -4.46
N LEU A 79 -9.01 -0.82 -4.37
CA LEU A 79 -8.00 -1.06 -3.36
C LEU A 79 -6.61 -1.03 -3.99
N THR A 80 -5.74 -0.20 -3.46
CA THR A 80 -4.33 -0.15 -3.83
C THR A 80 -3.48 -0.34 -2.59
N LEU A 81 -2.50 -1.21 -2.68
CA LEU A 81 -1.55 -1.45 -1.62
C LEU A 81 -0.20 -0.82 -1.98
N VAL A 82 0.35 -0.06 -1.05
CA VAL A 82 1.67 0.56 -1.20
C VAL A 82 2.56 0.05 -0.08
N LEU A 83 3.48 -0.83 -0.42
CA LEU A 83 4.42 -1.45 0.52
C LEU A 83 5.75 -0.71 0.50
N SER A 84 6.09 -0.17 1.65
CA SER A 84 7.36 0.45 1.91
C SER A 84 8.31 -0.59 2.48
N TRP A 85 9.47 -0.74 1.88
CA TRP A 85 10.42 -1.76 2.30
C TRP A 85 11.32 -1.27 3.43
N TYR A 86 11.25 -1.89 4.61
CA TYR A 86 12.10 -1.56 5.76
C TYR A 86 12.80 -2.75 6.39
N GLU A 87 12.17 -3.93 6.37
CA GLU A 87 12.70 -5.11 7.01
C GLU A 87 12.15 -6.40 6.40
N GLN A 88 12.71 -7.53 6.83
CA GLN A 88 12.36 -8.87 6.33
C GLN A 88 10.88 -9.25 6.55
N LYS A 89 10.21 -8.72 7.57
CA LYS A 89 8.78 -8.98 7.79
C LYS A 89 7.90 -8.47 6.65
N ALA A 90 8.32 -7.41 5.97
CA ALA A 90 7.62 -6.91 4.79
C ALA A 90 7.64 -7.94 3.65
N VAL A 91 8.67 -8.79 3.56
CA VAL A 91 8.71 -9.92 2.61
C VAL A 91 7.60 -10.91 2.93
N CYS A 92 7.46 -11.29 4.20
CA CYS A 92 6.44 -12.23 4.62
C CYS A 92 5.03 -11.68 4.33
N VAL A 93 4.81 -10.40 4.59
CA VAL A 93 3.53 -9.74 4.26
C VAL A 93 3.29 -9.76 2.76
N LEU A 94 4.29 -9.38 1.95
CA LEU A 94 4.18 -9.40 0.49
C LEU A 94 3.85 -10.80 -0.03
N LEU A 95 4.60 -11.82 0.37
CA LEU A 95 4.38 -13.19 -0.06
C LEU A 95 3.01 -13.72 0.37
N SER A 96 2.54 -13.34 1.56
CA SER A 96 1.20 -13.69 2.03
C SER A 96 0.11 -13.05 1.17
N LEU A 97 0.24 -11.78 0.82
CA LEU A 97 -0.69 -11.08 -0.07
C LEU A 97 -0.72 -11.72 -1.47
N LEU A 98 0.45 -12.05 -2.02
CA LEU A 98 0.54 -12.73 -3.31
C LEU A 98 -0.07 -14.13 -3.28
N SER A 99 0.14 -14.89 -2.19
CA SER A 99 -0.47 -16.21 -2.01
C SER A 99 -2.00 -16.17 -1.87
N LEU A 100 -2.54 -15.06 -1.36
CA LEU A 100 -3.97 -14.80 -1.31
C LEU A 100 -4.53 -14.27 -2.63
N GLY A 101 -3.68 -14.12 -3.65
CA GLY A 101 -4.08 -13.63 -4.97
C GLY A 101 -4.37 -12.13 -5.02
N VAL A 102 -3.93 -11.36 -4.02
CA VAL A 102 -4.11 -9.90 -4.00
C VAL A 102 -3.22 -9.27 -5.07
N LYS A 103 -3.80 -8.37 -5.85
CA LYS A 103 -3.14 -7.64 -6.94
C LYS A 103 -3.01 -6.15 -6.57
N ASN A 104 -2.53 -5.36 -7.51
CA ASN A 104 -2.42 -3.90 -7.38
C ASN A 104 -1.50 -3.45 -6.24
N ILE A 105 -0.34 -4.10 -6.14
CA ILE A 105 0.65 -3.84 -5.11
C ILE A 105 1.79 -3.00 -5.68
N TYR A 106 2.00 -1.82 -5.10
CA TYR A 106 3.16 -0.96 -5.35
C TYR A 106 4.24 -1.23 -4.31
N LEU A 107 5.47 -1.37 -4.78
CA LEU A 107 6.62 -1.71 -3.94
C LEU A 107 7.76 -0.72 -4.13
N GLY A 108 8.32 -0.23 -3.06
CA GLY A 108 9.49 0.63 -3.15
C GLY A 108 9.88 1.31 -1.86
N PRO A 109 10.76 2.31 -1.90
CA PRO A 109 11.49 2.84 -3.07
C PRO A 109 12.70 1.97 -3.47
N THR A 110 13.14 1.09 -2.59
CA THR A 110 14.30 0.23 -2.82
C THR A 110 13.87 -1.22 -2.70
N LEU A 111 14.19 -2.01 -3.69
CA LEU A 111 13.98 -3.45 -3.62
C LEU A 111 14.98 -4.09 -2.65
N PRO A 112 14.61 -5.20 -2.00
CA PRO A 112 15.57 -5.95 -1.20
C PRO A 112 16.76 -6.41 -2.03
N ALA A 113 17.96 -6.36 -1.45
CA ALA A 113 19.19 -6.72 -2.15
C ALA A 113 19.23 -8.18 -2.64
N PHE A 114 18.39 -9.06 -2.09
CA PHE A 114 18.29 -10.46 -2.51
C PHE A 114 17.32 -10.67 -3.69
N VAL A 115 16.57 -9.67 -4.09
CA VAL A 115 15.70 -9.75 -5.28
C VAL A 115 16.55 -9.49 -6.50
N ALA A 116 17.00 -10.56 -7.14
CA ALA A 116 17.67 -10.48 -8.43
C ALA A 116 16.73 -9.92 -9.51
N PRO A 117 17.24 -9.28 -10.57
CA PRO A 117 16.43 -8.73 -11.65
C PRO A 117 15.44 -9.74 -12.22
N GLU A 118 15.86 -10.99 -12.41
CA GLU A 118 15.03 -12.07 -12.95
C GLU A 118 13.86 -12.42 -12.03
N VAL A 119 14.08 -12.38 -10.71
CA VAL A 119 13.02 -12.59 -9.71
C VAL A 119 12.04 -11.43 -9.75
N PHE A 120 12.54 -10.21 -9.89
CA PHE A 120 11.70 -9.03 -10.00
C PHE A 120 10.82 -9.08 -11.25
N ASP A 121 11.38 -9.48 -12.39
CA ASP A 121 10.64 -9.65 -13.65
C ASP A 121 9.50 -10.67 -13.51
N VAL A 122 9.72 -11.75 -12.78
CA VAL A 122 8.66 -12.73 -12.44
C VAL A 122 7.59 -12.09 -11.57
N LEU A 123 7.98 -11.33 -10.54
CA LEU A 123 7.04 -10.66 -9.64
C LEU A 123 6.17 -9.64 -10.40
N VAL A 124 6.74 -8.91 -11.33
CA VAL A 124 6.01 -7.96 -12.18
C VAL A 124 5.11 -8.69 -13.17
N SER A 125 5.64 -9.66 -13.91
CA SER A 125 4.91 -10.30 -15.02
C SER A 125 3.83 -11.27 -14.55
N GLN A 126 4.06 -12.02 -13.49
CA GLN A 126 3.12 -13.03 -13.00
C GLN A 126 2.19 -12.51 -11.91
N PHE A 127 2.68 -11.63 -11.05
CA PHE A 127 1.91 -11.13 -9.91
C PHE A 127 1.45 -9.67 -10.04
N GLY A 128 1.86 -8.97 -11.11
CA GLY A 128 1.43 -7.59 -11.35
C GLY A 128 1.97 -6.57 -10.36
N LEU A 129 3.10 -6.89 -9.71
CA LEU A 129 3.80 -5.95 -8.83
C LEU A 129 4.27 -4.72 -9.63
N ARG A 130 4.18 -3.55 -9.02
CA ARG A 130 4.61 -2.29 -9.65
C ARG A 130 5.64 -1.59 -8.75
N PRO A 131 6.77 -1.15 -9.30
CA PRO A 131 7.65 -0.26 -8.55
C PRO A 131 6.98 1.11 -8.41
N ILE A 132 7.17 1.77 -7.26
CA ILE A 132 6.76 3.17 -7.12
C ILE A 132 7.63 4.04 -8.04
N THR A 133 7.03 5.07 -8.60
CA THR A 133 7.72 6.06 -9.45
C THR A 133 7.70 7.45 -8.81
N ASN A 134 6.65 8.18 -9.03
CA ASN A 134 6.36 9.42 -8.31
C ASN A 134 4.86 9.48 -7.96
N PRO A 135 4.49 10.23 -6.91
CA PRO A 135 3.11 10.24 -6.41
C PRO A 135 2.08 10.60 -7.47
N ASP A 136 2.37 11.55 -8.34
CA ASP A 136 1.42 12.04 -9.34
C ASP A 136 1.13 10.97 -10.40
N ASN A 137 2.18 10.32 -10.90
CA ASN A 137 2.03 9.26 -11.91
C ASN A 137 1.34 8.03 -11.31
N ASP A 138 1.72 7.66 -10.09
CA ASP A 138 1.18 6.47 -9.45
C ASP A 138 -0.29 6.67 -9.07
N LEU A 139 -0.68 7.85 -8.56
CA LEU A 139 -2.09 8.19 -8.30
C LEU A 139 -2.91 8.24 -9.59
N ALA A 140 -2.38 8.84 -10.65
CA ALA A 140 -3.06 8.83 -11.95
C ALA A 140 -3.27 7.41 -12.50
N ALA A 141 -2.31 6.52 -12.27
CA ALA A 141 -2.40 5.12 -12.72
C ALA A 141 -3.43 4.28 -11.94
N ILE A 142 -3.75 4.67 -10.71
CA ILE A 142 -4.78 3.99 -9.88
C ILE A 142 -6.14 4.68 -9.94
N GLY A 143 -6.24 5.85 -10.57
CA GLY A 143 -7.49 6.59 -10.69
C GLY A 143 -7.94 7.28 -9.39
N ALA A 144 -6.96 7.64 -8.54
CA ALA A 144 -7.21 8.24 -7.22
C ALA A 144 -6.74 9.69 -7.16
#